data_7cf542c52858077cbd8ea3e908e55774
#
_entry.id   7cf542c52858077cbd8ea3e908e55774
#
_cell.length_a   1.000
_cell.length_b   1.000
_cell.length_c   1.000
_cell.angle_alpha   90.00
_cell.angle_beta   90.00
_cell.angle_gamma   90.00
#
_symmetry.space_group_name_H-M   'P 1'
#
loop_
_entity.id
_entity.type
_entity.pdbx_description
1 polymer ?
#
loop_
_entity_poly.entity_id
_entity_poly.type
_entity_poly.pdbx_seq_one_letter_code
_entity_poly.pdbx_strand_id
1 'polypeptide(L)'
;GPKMPQQPGRFPPSLRRRSEQQVLIPAPNTGRDEIVVETLDSPKSSNAWPLRIRAPRPAAGAQLRTIRIGLLGLGKVGQAVARLAADRTVTAHAGLRFRVERALVRDPGKPRISVDPARVTADAAEFLRANYDVVVEALDAVEPARTLVTRLLGRGTSVVTANKALVAAHGADLESTAAARGAAFRYEATALAAVPFLGTLAARPLVASVDRVRAIVNGTSNYLLTLLAEPGASFDDALSEAQALGYAEPDPSRDLDGLDAADKLLLLTSLFGWGRLSKESLDVSGIRHVTADDLAAAPSVGRFYRRVALRDG
;
A
#
# COMPACT_ATOMS: atom_id res chain seq x y z
N GLY A 1 -34.59 19.45 17.91
CA GLY A 1 -33.55 19.80 16.96
C GLY A 1 -32.53 18.67 16.87
N PRO A 2 -32.01 18.30 15.69
CA PRO A 2 -31.07 17.20 15.57
C PRO A 2 -29.73 17.55 16.19
N LYS A 3 -29.18 16.63 16.99
CA LYS A 3 -27.83 16.75 17.57
C LYS A 3 -26.78 16.62 16.46
N MET A 4 -25.88 17.58 16.36
CA MET A 4 -24.70 17.52 15.51
C MET A 4 -23.80 16.35 15.91
N PRO A 5 -23.13 15.68 14.95
CA PRO A 5 -22.16 14.64 15.27
C PRO A 5 -20.93 15.25 15.95
N GLN A 6 -20.51 14.62 17.06
CA GLN A 6 -19.31 14.99 17.78
C GLN A 6 -18.07 14.77 16.90
N GLN A 7 -17.14 15.70 16.97
CA GLN A 7 -15.84 15.59 16.32
C GLN A 7 -15.06 14.39 16.85
N PRO A 8 -14.25 13.69 16.02
CA PRO A 8 -13.46 12.56 16.48
C PRO A 8 -12.52 12.96 17.60
N GLY A 9 -12.51 12.14 18.65
CA GLY A 9 -11.83 12.38 19.91
C GLY A 9 -10.35 12.72 19.77
N ARG A 10 -9.90 13.65 20.58
CA ARG A 10 -8.49 13.99 20.76
C ARG A 10 -7.78 12.80 21.40
N PHE A 11 -6.62 12.42 20.88
CA PHE A 11 -5.75 11.45 21.52
C PHE A 11 -5.50 11.78 22.99
N PRO A 12 -5.45 10.77 23.87
CA PRO A 12 -5.17 10.98 25.28
C PRO A 12 -3.80 11.66 25.47
N PRO A 13 -3.65 12.51 26.49
CA PRO A 13 -2.42 13.29 26.74
C PRO A 13 -1.13 12.46 26.91
N SER A 14 -1.28 11.19 27.29
CA SER A 14 -0.17 10.23 27.44
C SER A 14 0.62 9.95 26.16
N LEU A 15 -0.05 9.99 25.00
CA LEU A 15 0.60 9.80 23.70
C LEU A 15 1.44 11.00 23.27
N ARG A 16 1.19 12.20 23.85
CA ARG A 16 1.93 13.42 23.49
C ARG A 16 3.34 13.51 24.10
N ARG A 17 3.64 12.77 25.16
CA ARG A 17 4.92 12.90 25.89
C ARG A 17 6.00 11.90 25.51
N ARG A 18 5.70 10.88 24.69
CA ARG A 18 6.69 9.86 24.29
C ARG A 18 7.29 10.05 22.89
N SER A 19 6.81 11.00 22.11
CA SER A 19 7.35 11.29 20.77
C SER A 19 8.70 12.01 20.74
N GLU A 20 9.27 12.38 21.89
CA GLU A 20 10.56 13.10 21.98
C GLU A 20 11.73 12.28 22.53
N GLN A 21 11.54 11.03 22.87
CA GLN A 21 12.67 10.16 23.22
C GLN A 21 13.12 9.38 21.99
N GLN A 22 14.09 9.94 21.27
CA GLN A 22 14.97 9.20 20.37
C GLN A 22 15.73 8.17 21.22
N VAL A 23 15.30 6.91 21.19
CA VAL A 23 16.14 5.83 21.68
C VAL A 23 17.16 5.50 20.62
N LEU A 24 18.33 6.14 20.72
CA LEU A 24 19.54 5.72 20.03
C LEU A 24 19.96 4.35 20.62
N ILE A 25 19.69 3.28 19.92
CA ILE A 25 20.22 1.96 20.23
C ILE A 25 21.63 1.89 19.61
N PRO A 26 22.69 1.72 20.39
CA PRO A 26 24.01 1.49 19.81
C PRO A 26 23.99 0.18 19.04
N ALA A 27 24.35 0.24 17.76
CA ALA A 27 24.50 -0.93 16.91
C ALA A 27 25.59 -1.85 17.50
N PRO A 28 25.35 -3.17 17.57
CA PRO A 28 26.44 -4.10 17.83
C PRO A 28 27.42 -4.01 16.65
N ASN A 29 28.69 -3.95 16.97
CA ASN A 29 29.83 -3.69 16.10
C ASN A 29 30.04 -4.86 15.09
N THR A 30 29.20 -4.94 14.07
CA THR A 30 29.38 -5.81 12.91
C THR A 30 29.22 -4.92 11.68
N GLY A 31 30.32 -4.61 11.02
CA GLY A 31 30.41 -3.66 9.91
C GLY A 31 29.62 -4.05 8.64
N ARG A 32 28.31 -4.08 8.76
CA ARG A 32 27.36 -4.32 7.68
C ARG A 32 26.22 -3.29 7.81
N ASP A 33 25.90 -2.63 6.71
CA ASP A 33 24.89 -1.59 6.67
C ASP A 33 23.49 -2.15 6.90
N GLU A 34 22.80 -1.66 7.93
CA GLU A 34 21.43 -2.02 8.28
C GLU A 34 20.48 -0.88 7.83
N ILE A 35 19.47 -1.22 7.02
CA ILE A 35 18.42 -0.27 6.64
C ILE A 35 17.23 -0.48 7.57
N VAL A 36 16.94 0.52 8.41
CA VAL A 36 15.75 0.56 9.26
C VAL A 36 14.74 1.49 8.60
N VAL A 37 13.57 0.98 8.25
CA VAL A 37 12.46 1.79 7.76
C VAL A 37 11.47 1.98 8.90
N GLU A 38 11.50 3.16 9.54
CA GLU A 38 10.48 3.58 10.49
C GLU A 38 9.43 4.43 9.78
N THR A 39 8.18 4.05 9.89
CA THR A 39 7.07 4.95 9.53
C THR A 39 6.76 5.81 10.74
N LEU A 40 7.25 7.03 10.73
CA LEU A 40 6.89 8.03 11.73
C LEU A 40 5.43 8.43 11.56
N ASP A 41 4.74 8.66 12.68
CA ASP A 41 3.39 9.21 12.69
C ASP A 41 3.31 10.47 11.84
N SER A 42 2.22 10.60 11.07
CA SER A 42 1.96 11.81 10.29
C SER A 42 1.98 13.04 11.20
N PRO A 43 2.87 14.00 11.01
CA PRO A 43 2.87 15.18 11.83
C PRO A 43 1.59 15.98 11.60
N LYS A 44 0.76 16.08 12.65
CA LYS A 44 -0.38 17.01 12.69
C LYS A 44 0.08 18.45 12.90
N SER A 45 1.17 18.87 12.29
CA SER A 45 1.61 20.26 12.36
C SER A 45 1.73 20.84 10.95
N SER A 46 1.30 22.08 10.83
CA SER A 46 1.31 22.93 9.66
C SER A 46 2.70 23.25 9.09
N ASN A 47 3.73 22.55 9.52
CA ASN A 47 5.07 22.63 8.95
C ASN A 47 5.17 21.66 7.79
N ALA A 48 4.48 21.99 6.69
CA ALA A 48 4.70 21.37 5.41
C ALA A 48 6.19 21.40 5.08
N TRP A 49 6.76 20.23 4.77
CA TRP A 49 8.09 20.07 4.22
C TRP A 49 8.34 21.14 3.15
N PRO A 50 9.42 21.93 3.23
CA PRO A 50 9.57 23.13 2.38
C PRO A 50 9.88 22.83 0.91
N LEU A 51 9.99 21.59 0.50
CA LEU A 51 10.13 21.20 -0.90
C LEU A 51 8.78 21.27 -1.63
N ARG A 52 8.31 22.49 -1.87
CA ARG A 52 7.35 22.73 -2.95
C ARG A 52 8.11 22.58 -4.26
N ILE A 53 8.14 21.37 -4.82
CA ILE A 53 8.46 21.20 -6.23
C ILE A 53 7.34 21.92 -6.96
N ARG A 54 7.60 23.14 -7.40
CA ARG A 54 6.71 23.81 -8.35
C ARG A 54 6.87 23.05 -9.66
N ALA A 55 5.91 22.16 -9.95
CA ALA A 55 5.74 21.72 -11.33
C ALA A 55 5.62 22.98 -12.21
N PRO A 56 6.31 23.05 -13.36
CA PRO A 56 6.18 24.19 -14.25
C PRO A 56 4.70 24.35 -14.58
N ARG A 57 4.12 25.53 -14.29
CA ARG A 57 2.75 25.82 -14.74
C ARG A 57 2.75 25.74 -16.26
N PRO A 58 1.85 24.95 -16.85
CA PRO A 58 1.70 24.98 -18.29
C PRO A 58 1.44 26.43 -18.73
N ALA A 59 2.05 26.82 -19.83
CA ALA A 59 1.83 28.17 -20.40
C ALA A 59 0.33 28.42 -20.55
N ALA A 60 -0.10 29.63 -20.26
CA ALA A 60 -1.50 30.01 -20.43
C ALA A 60 -1.91 29.74 -21.88
N GLY A 61 -2.93 28.88 -22.10
CA GLY A 61 -3.37 28.44 -23.40
C GLY A 61 -2.78 27.12 -23.93
N ALA A 62 -1.83 26.49 -23.22
CA ALA A 62 -1.33 25.18 -23.63
C ALA A 62 -2.43 24.10 -23.48
N GLN A 63 -2.68 23.39 -24.57
CA GLN A 63 -3.63 22.29 -24.57
C GLN A 63 -3.06 21.13 -23.76
N LEU A 64 -3.65 20.83 -22.60
CA LEU A 64 -3.20 19.74 -21.73
C LEU A 64 -3.37 18.38 -22.44
N ARG A 65 -2.31 17.60 -22.46
CA ARG A 65 -2.39 16.22 -22.95
C ARG A 65 -3.36 15.42 -22.07
N THR A 66 -4.31 14.74 -22.72
CA THR A 66 -5.25 13.84 -22.00
C THR A 66 -4.67 12.44 -21.93
N ILE A 67 -4.61 11.91 -20.72
CA ILE A 67 -4.24 10.52 -20.42
C ILE A 67 -5.54 9.72 -20.22
N ARG A 68 -5.73 8.70 -21.04
CA ARG A 68 -6.91 7.81 -21.00
C ARG A 68 -6.62 6.67 -20.02
N ILE A 69 -7.45 6.56 -18.99
CA ILE A 69 -7.32 5.58 -17.92
C ILE A 69 -8.38 4.50 -18.06
N GLY A 70 -7.97 3.22 -18.06
CA GLY A 70 -8.83 2.09 -17.80
C GLY A 70 -8.80 1.71 -16.33
N LEU A 71 -9.94 1.30 -15.76
CA LEU A 71 -10.01 0.83 -14.38
C LEU A 71 -10.49 -0.62 -14.33
N LEU A 72 -9.66 -1.52 -13.83
CA LEU A 72 -10.04 -2.88 -13.47
C LEU A 72 -10.43 -2.89 -11.99
N GLY A 73 -11.72 -2.83 -11.71
CA GLY A 73 -12.29 -2.70 -10.38
C GLY A 73 -12.63 -1.25 -9.99
N LEU A 74 -13.83 -1.09 -9.42
CA LEU A 74 -14.32 0.16 -8.82
C LEU A 74 -14.71 -0.04 -7.35
N GLY A 75 -13.87 -0.74 -6.59
CA GLY A 75 -13.90 -0.79 -5.14
C GLY A 75 -13.39 0.52 -4.51
N LYS A 76 -12.97 0.48 -3.25
CA LYS A 76 -12.44 1.65 -2.52
C LYS A 76 -11.28 2.31 -3.30
N VAL A 77 -10.32 1.52 -3.76
CA VAL A 77 -9.12 2.01 -4.48
C VAL A 77 -9.50 2.57 -5.85
N GLY A 78 -10.25 1.82 -6.68
CA GLY A 78 -10.63 2.25 -8.02
C GLY A 78 -11.46 3.54 -8.01
N GLN A 79 -12.39 3.70 -7.07
CA GLN A 79 -13.14 4.93 -6.91
C GLN A 79 -12.27 6.10 -6.43
N ALA A 80 -11.27 5.86 -5.57
CA ALA A 80 -10.32 6.88 -5.15
C ALA A 80 -9.48 7.37 -6.35
N VAL A 81 -9.00 6.46 -7.18
CA VAL A 81 -8.28 6.81 -8.43
C VAL A 81 -9.16 7.62 -9.37
N ALA A 82 -10.43 7.23 -9.55
CA ALA A 82 -11.36 7.96 -10.39
C ALA A 82 -11.61 9.38 -9.87
N ARG A 83 -11.74 9.58 -8.55
CA ARG A 83 -11.86 10.91 -7.93
C ARG A 83 -10.63 11.77 -8.17
N LEU A 84 -9.44 11.20 -7.94
CA LEU A 84 -8.18 11.91 -8.18
C LEU A 84 -7.99 12.27 -9.66
N ALA A 85 -8.38 11.40 -10.58
CA ALA A 85 -8.35 11.68 -12.02
C ALA A 85 -9.27 12.82 -12.43
N ALA A 86 -10.36 13.05 -11.71
CA ALA A 86 -11.30 14.14 -11.93
C ALA A 86 -10.91 15.45 -11.22
N ASP A 87 -9.96 15.38 -10.26
CA ASP A 87 -9.53 16.53 -9.46
C ASP A 87 -8.70 17.51 -10.28
N ARG A 88 -9.19 18.76 -10.37
CA ARG A 88 -8.50 19.83 -11.10
C ARG A 88 -7.15 20.21 -10.50
N THR A 89 -6.98 20.05 -9.19
CA THR A 89 -5.72 20.32 -8.50
C THR A 89 -4.65 19.33 -8.92
N VAL A 90 -5.00 18.04 -8.96
CA VAL A 90 -4.11 16.97 -9.44
C VAL A 90 -3.74 17.21 -10.91
N THR A 91 -4.72 17.53 -11.76
CA THR A 91 -4.52 17.87 -13.17
C THR A 91 -3.57 19.05 -13.35
N ALA A 92 -3.76 20.12 -12.57
CA ALA A 92 -2.93 21.32 -12.64
C ALA A 92 -1.48 21.05 -12.20
N HIS A 93 -1.27 20.23 -11.16
CA HIS A 93 0.07 19.84 -10.72
C HIS A 93 0.79 18.95 -11.73
N ALA A 94 0.07 18.01 -12.33
CA ALA A 94 0.65 17.09 -13.31
C ALA A 94 0.90 17.73 -14.67
N GLY A 95 0.28 18.87 -14.98
CA GLY A 95 0.27 19.44 -16.34
C GLY A 95 -0.43 18.53 -17.35
N LEU A 96 -1.30 17.64 -16.89
CA LEU A 96 -1.99 16.62 -17.67
C LEU A 96 -3.49 16.65 -17.34
N ARG A 97 -4.31 16.19 -18.26
CA ARG A 97 -5.72 15.89 -18.02
C ARG A 97 -5.88 14.37 -17.95
N PHE A 98 -6.56 13.89 -16.93
CA PHE A 98 -6.89 12.47 -16.82
C PHE A 98 -8.36 12.23 -17.17
N ARG A 99 -8.64 11.14 -17.86
CA ARG A 99 -10.00 10.73 -18.21
C ARG A 99 -10.16 9.22 -18.04
N VAL A 100 -11.11 8.80 -17.21
CA VAL A 100 -11.51 7.40 -17.15
C VAL A 100 -12.28 7.07 -18.44
N GLU A 101 -11.72 6.18 -19.24
CA GLU A 101 -12.30 5.76 -20.53
C GLU A 101 -13.31 4.64 -20.35
N ARG A 102 -12.93 3.62 -19.56
CA ARG A 102 -13.79 2.49 -19.18
C ARG A 102 -13.42 1.99 -17.79
N ALA A 103 -14.40 1.42 -17.11
CA ALA A 103 -14.20 0.70 -15.85
C ALA A 103 -14.88 -0.67 -15.92
N LEU A 104 -14.10 -1.73 -15.68
CA LEU A 104 -14.61 -3.11 -15.62
C LEU A 104 -14.98 -3.46 -14.19
N VAL A 105 -16.20 -3.93 -13.99
CA VAL A 105 -16.73 -4.34 -12.68
C VAL A 105 -17.56 -5.62 -12.82
N ARG A 106 -17.78 -6.33 -11.71
CA ARG A 106 -18.67 -7.50 -11.69
C ARG A 106 -20.14 -7.13 -11.85
N ASP A 107 -20.55 -6.07 -11.19
CA ASP A 107 -21.95 -5.60 -11.17
C ASP A 107 -22.00 -4.11 -11.56
N PRO A 108 -22.40 -3.78 -12.81
CA PRO A 108 -22.55 -2.41 -13.27
C PRO A 108 -23.70 -1.65 -12.61
N GLY A 109 -24.71 -2.37 -12.10
CA GLY A 109 -25.88 -1.78 -11.45
C GLY A 109 -25.61 -1.18 -10.06
N LYS A 110 -24.47 -1.55 -9.44
CA LYS A 110 -24.10 -1.01 -8.13
C LYS A 110 -23.78 0.49 -8.25
N PRO A 111 -24.41 1.38 -7.45
CA PRO A 111 -24.16 2.83 -7.51
C PRO A 111 -22.68 3.18 -7.25
N ARG A 112 -22.12 4.07 -8.09
CA ARG A 112 -20.75 4.58 -8.00
C ARG A 112 -20.72 6.04 -8.39
N ILE A 113 -20.28 6.89 -7.49
CA ILE A 113 -20.35 8.35 -7.67
C ILE A 113 -19.20 8.88 -8.54
N SER A 114 -18.10 8.12 -8.67
CA SER A 114 -16.84 8.65 -9.20
C SER A 114 -16.62 8.43 -10.70
N VAL A 115 -17.51 7.72 -11.38
CA VAL A 115 -17.38 7.38 -12.81
C VAL A 115 -18.77 7.47 -13.46
N ASP A 116 -18.83 8.06 -14.65
CA ASP A 116 -20.02 8.06 -15.48
C ASP A 116 -20.51 6.61 -15.72
N PRO A 117 -21.78 6.29 -15.40
CA PRO A 117 -22.34 4.95 -15.61
C PRO A 117 -22.15 4.42 -17.03
N ALA A 118 -22.21 5.27 -18.05
CA ALA A 118 -22.00 4.90 -19.45
C ALA A 118 -20.58 4.38 -19.75
N ARG A 119 -19.64 4.58 -18.82
CA ARG A 119 -18.24 4.09 -18.91
C ARG A 119 -18.01 2.84 -18.10
N VAL A 120 -19.02 2.33 -17.40
CA VAL A 120 -18.93 1.12 -16.56
C VAL A 120 -19.44 -0.07 -17.36
N THR A 121 -18.69 -1.15 -17.38
CA THR A 121 -19.06 -2.39 -18.08
C THR A 121 -18.76 -3.62 -17.23
N ALA A 122 -19.50 -4.72 -17.45
CA ALA A 122 -19.16 -6.05 -16.96
C ALA A 122 -18.52 -6.91 -18.07
N ASP A 123 -18.50 -6.43 -19.31
CA ASP A 123 -17.93 -7.15 -20.45
C ASP A 123 -16.42 -6.88 -20.54
N ALA A 124 -15.63 -7.91 -20.23
CA ALA A 124 -14.19 -7.87 -20.34
C ALA A 124 -13.71 -7.68 -21.80
N ALA A 125 -14.45 -8.17 -22.78
CA ALA A 125 -14.12 -7.99 -24.19
C ALA A 125 -14.35 -6.54 -24.62
N GLU A 126 -15.42 -5.90 -24.17
CA GLU A 126 -15.68 -4.47 -24.39
C GLU A 126 -14.58 -3.63 -23.74
N PHE A 127 -14.22 -3.91 -22.49
CA PHE A 127 -13.13 -3.24 -21.81
C PHE A 127 -11.82 -3.38 -22.58
N LEU A 128 -11.48 -4.57 -23.00
CA LEU A 128 -10.24 -4.83 -23.74
C LEU A 128 -10.22 -4.20 -25.15
N ARG A 129 -11.33 -3.90 -25.79
CA ARG A 129 -11.36 -3.22 -27.10
C ARG A 129 -11.04 -1.72 -27.02
N ALA A 130 -11.22 -1.10 -25.88
CA ALA A 130 -10.94 0.33 -25.73
C ALA A 130 -9.43 0.62 -25.70
N ASN A 131 -9.07 1.86 -26.03
CA ASN A 131 -7.69 2.32 -26.06
C ASN A 131 -7.36 3.07 -24.76
N TYR A 132 -6.31 2.66 -24.09
CA TYR A 132 -5.82 3.27 -22.86
C TYR A 132 -4.35 3.68 -22.99
N ASP A 133 -3.99 4.78 -22.34
CA ASP A 133 -2.59 5.13 -22.13
C ASP A 133 -2.04 4.39 -20.89
N VAL A 134 -2.92 4.14 -19.90
CA VAL A 134 -2.61 3.35 -18.71
C VAL A 134 -3.86 2.67 -18.17
N VAL A 135 -3.71 1.47 -17.63
CA VAL A 135 -4.78 0.78 -16.89
C VAL A 135 -4.37 0.67 -15.42
N VAL A 136 -5.28 1.04 -14.52
CA VAL A 136 -5.12 0.80 -13.07
C VAL A 136 -5.93 -0.45 -12.70
N GLU A 137 -5.24 -1.42 -12.13
CA GLU A 137 -5.81 -2.69 -11.66
C GLU A 137 -5.93 -2.64 -10.14
N ALA A 138 -7.15 -2.82 -9.64
CA ALA A 138 -7.53 -2.82 -8.24
C ALA A 138 -8.61 -3.88 -7.95
N LEU A 139 -8.38 -5.09 -8.46
CA LEU A 139 -9.18 -6.28 -8.16
C LEU A 139 -8.60 -6.98 -6.91
N ASP A 140 -9.44 -7.76 -6.22
CA ASP A 140 -9.02 -8.41 -4.96
C ASP A 140 -8.45 -9.82 -5.20
N ALA A 141 -8.61 -10.39 -6.40
CA ALA A 141 -8.23 -11.76 -6.71
C ALA A 141 -7.18 -11.83 -7.81
N VAL A 142 -6.40 -12.91 -7.81
CA VAL A 142 -5.38 -13.16 -8.84
C VAL A 142 -6.02 -13.36 -10.21
N GLU A 143 -7.10 -14.13 -10.29
CA GLU A 143 -7.93 -14.20 -11.49
C GLU A 143 -9.26 -13.45 -11.27
N PRO A 144 -9.75 -12.71 -12.24
CA PRO A 144 -9.29 -12.58 -13.63
C PRO A 144 -8.19 -11.54 -13.87
N ALA A 145 -7.62 -10.94 -12.82
CA ALA A 145 -6.61 -9.88 -12.94
C ALA A 145 -5.42 -10.31 -13.80
N ARG A 146 -4.84 -11.49 -13.54
CA ARG A 146 -3.71 -12.04 -14.30
C ARG A 146 -4.00 -12.08 -15.80
N THR A 147 -5.13 -12.70 -16.18
CA THR A 147 -5.51 -12.84 -17.60
C THR A 147 -5.67 -11.47 -18.28
N LEU A 148 -6.33 -10.52 -17.63
CA LEU A 148 -6.58 -9.20 -18.18
C LEU A 148 -5.30 -8.38 -18.28
N VAL A 149 -4.48 -8.36 -17.22
CA VAL A 149 -3.21 -7.62 -17.18
C VAL A 149 -2.23 -8.18 -18.22
N THR A 150 -2.10 -9.50 -18.35
CA THR A 150 -1.25 -10.12 -19.37
C THR A 150 -1.66 -9.68 -20.77
N ARG A 151 -2.96 -9.64 -21.09
CA ARG A 151 -3.45 -9.17 -22.39
C ARG A 151 -3.19 -7.70 -22.64
N LEU A 152 -3.32 -6.85 -21.62
CA LEU A 152 -3.05 -5.42 -21.72
C LEU A 152 -1.56 -5.15 -21.95
N LEU A 153 -0.69 -5.73 -21.13
CA LEU A 153 0.76 -5.63 -21.29
C LEU A 153 1.22 -6.19 -22.64
N GLY A 154 0.68 -7.34 -23.05
CA GLY A 154 0.99 -7.95 -24.34
C GLY A 154 0.63 -7.10 -25.57
N ARG A 155 -0.21 -6.06 -25.40
CA ARG A 155 -0.54 -5.06 -26.43
C ARG A 155 0.23 -3.75 -26.28
N GLY A 156 1.15 -3.67 -25.31
CA GLY A 156 1.91 -2.46 -25.02
C GLY A 156 1.19 -1.45 -24.13
N THR A 157 0.03 -1.82 -23.55
CA THR A 157 -0.68 -0.94 -22.60
C THR A 157 -0.01 -1.03 -21.24
N SER A 158 0.44 0.09 -20.68
CA SER A 158 1.02 0.15 -19.35
C SER A 158 -0.03 -0.13 -18.25
N VAL A 159 0.39 -0.83 -17.20
CA VAL A 159 -0.48 -1.20 -16.07
C VAL A 159 0.13 -0.78 -14.74
N VAL A 160 -0.71 -0.21 -13.87
CA VAL A 160 -0.42 0.05 -12.46
C VAL A 160 -1.34 -0.83 -11.63
N THR A 161 -0.81 -1.69 -10.77
CA THR A 161 -1.63 -2.59 -9.96
C THR A 161 -1.49 -2.31 -8.46
N ALA A 162 -2.59 -2.47 -7.73
CA ALA A 162 -2.63 -2.53 -6.28
C ALA A 162 -2.83 -3.97 -5.75
N ASN A 163 -2.85 -4.97 -6.64
CA ASN A 163 -3.12 -6.36 -6.31
C ASN A 163 -1.83 -7.09 -5.88
N LYS A 164 -1.59 -7.12 -4.60
CA LYS A 164 -0.43 -7.75 -3.98
C LYS A 164 -0.33 -9.24 -4.34
N ALA A 165 -1.46 -9.97 -4.31
CA ALA A 165 -1.47 -11.40 -4.61
C ALA A 165 -1.10 -11.68 -6.07
N LEU A 166 -1.53 -10.83 -7.01
CA LEU A 166 -1.14 -10.91 -8.42
C LEU A 166 0.37 -10.75 -8.59
N VAL A 167 0.95 -9.73 -7.96
CA VAL A 167 2.38 -9.45 -8.08
C VAL A 167 3.21 -10.54 -7.41
N ALA A 168 2.82 -11.00 -6.22
CA ALA A 168 3.51 -12.08 -5.53
C ALA A 168 3.54 -13.40 -6.34
N ALA A 169 2.43 -13.72 -7.03
CA ALA A 169 2.32 -14.95 -7.79
C ALA A 169 2.92 -14.87 -9.20
N HIS A 170 2.79 -13.71 -9.87
CA HIS A 170 3.06 -13.58 -11.31
C HIS A 170 3.86 -12.33 -11.70
N GLY A 171 4.41 -11.58 -10.73
CA GLY A 171 5.07 -10.28 -10.98
C GLY A 171 6.16 -10.36 -12.03
N ALA A 172 7.08 -11.32 -11.92
CA ALA A 172 8.19 -11.48 -12.85
C ALA A 172 7.74 -11.79 -14.29
N ASP A 173 6.70 -12.60 -14.47
CA ASP A 173 6.17 -12.94 -15.80
C ASP A 173 5.49 -11.72 -16.43
N LEU A 174 4.78 -10.93 -15.61
CA LEU A 174 4.14 -9.68 -16.05
C LEU A 174 5.16 -8.59 -16.36
N GLU A 175 6.24 -8.47 -15.60
CA GLU A 175 7.37 -7.56 -15.89
C GLU A 175 8.04 -7.94 -17.21
N SER A 176 8.32 -9.23 -17.42
CA SER A 176 8.88 -9.75 -18.67
C SER A 176 7.98 -9.44 -19.86
N THR A 177 6.66 -9.66 -19.72
CA THR A 177 5.67 -9.35 -20.75
C THR A 177 5.65 -7.85 -21.06
N ALA A 178 5.68 -7.00 -20.04
CA ALA A 178 5.71 -5.55 -20.19
C ALA A 178 6.97 -5.10 -20.94
N ALA A 179 8.15 -5.57 -20.50
CA ALA A 179 9.43 -5.23 -21.10
C ALA A 179 9.50 -5.62 -22.58
N ALA A 180 9.01 -6.81 -22.95
CA ALA A 180 8.97 -7.29 -24.33
C ALA A 180 8.11 -6.42 -25.27
N ARG A 181 7.23 -5.58 -24.72
CA ARG A 181 6.30 -4.71 -25.46
C ARG A 181 6.54 -3.21 -25.23
N GLY A 182 7.60 -2.85 -24.52
CA GLY A 182 7.89 -1.46 -24.16
C GLY A 182 6.82 -0.82 -23.26
N ALA A 183 6.00 -1.64 -22.56
CA ALA A 183 5.02 -1.20 -21.60
C ALA A 183 5.64 -1.08 -20.21
N ALA A 184 5.02 -0.27 -19.33
CA ALA A 184 5.40 -0.22 -17.92
C ALA A 184 4.43 -1.09 -17.10
N PHE A 185 4.98 -1.92 -16.22
CA PHE A 185 4.23 -2.59 -15.13
C PHE A 185 4.69 -1.98 -13.81
N ARG A 186 3.77 -1.38 -13.05
CA ARG A 186 4.06 -0.69 -11.80
C ARG A 186 3.16 -1.19 -10.69
N TYR A 187 3.73 -1.45 -9.51
CA TYR A 187 3.02 -2.06 -8.38
C TYR A 187 3.41 -1.47 -7.02
N GLU A 188 3.78 -0.18 -6.99
CA GLU A 188 4.15 0.56 -5.77
C GLU A 188 3.11 0.39 -4.65
N ALA A 189 1.81 0.47 -5.00
CA ALA A 189 0.71 0.38 -4.04
C ALA A 189 0.57 -1.00 -3.38
N THR A 190 1.27 -2.02 -3.86
CA THR A 190 1.21 -3.39 -3.30
C THR A 190 2.10 -3.58 -2.07
N ALA A 191 3.14 -2.74 -1.91
CA ALA A 191 4.11 -2.85 -0.82
C ALA A 191 3.68 -2.00 0.38
N LEU A 192 3.92 -0.69 0.31
CA LEU A 192 3.62 0.24 1.39
C LEU A 192 2.72 1.36 0.86
N ALA A 193 1.50 1.46 1.39
CA ALA A 193 0.58 2.50 0.98
C ALA A 193 1.18 3.90 1.24
N ALA A 194 1.09 4.77 0.24
CA ALA A 194 1.56 6.17 0.26
C ALA A 194 3.08 6.38 0.49
N VAL A 195 3.88 5.31 0.52
CA VAL A 195 5.34 5.41 0.65
C VAL A 195 5.97 4.99 -0.67
N PRO A 196 6.76 5.86 -1.36
CA PRO A 196 7.42 5.53 -2.63
C PRO A 196 8.65 4.64 -2.38
N PHE A 197 8.42 3.43 -1.88
CA PHE A 197 9.45 2.52 -1.41
C PHE A 197 10.11 1.75 -2.54
N LEU A 198 9.29 1.08 -3.38
CA LEU A 198 9.80 0.27 -4.50
C LEU A 198 10.50 1.13 -5.54
N GLY A 199 9.90 2.26 -5.91
CA GLY A 199 10.49 3.21 -6.84
C GLY A 199 11.81 3.80 -6.33
N THR A 200 11.90 4.09 -5.04
CA THR A 200 13.15 4.58 -4.42
C THR A 200 14.24 3.53 -4.44
N LEU A 201 13.91 2.27 -4.15
CA LEU A 201 14.86 1.17 -4.21
C LEU A 201 15.34 0.91 -5.64
N ALA A 202 14.42 0.84 -6.59
CA ALA A 202 14.75 0.62 -8.00
C ALA A 202 15.65 1.73 -8.60
N ALA A 203 15.52 2.97 -8.08
CA ALA A 203 16.36 4.09 -8.50
C ALA A 203 17.76 4.11 -7.86
N ARG A 204 18.04 3.23 -6.90
CA ARG A 204 19.31 3.20 -6.15
C ARG A 204 20.00 1.84 -6.30
N PRO A 205 21.20 1.78 -6.90
CA PRO A 205 21.94 0.52 -7.08
C PRO A 205 22.40 -0.14 -5.75
N LEU A 206 22.22 0.53 -4.61
CA LEU A 206 22.58 0.01 -3.27
C LEU A 206 21.76 -1.22 -2.86
N VAL A 207 20.65 -1.51 -3.54
CA VAL A 207 19.79 -2.69 -3.30
C VAL A 207 20.55 -4.01 -3.46
N ALA A 208 21.58 -4.04 -4.28
CA ALA A 208 22.40 -5.25 -4.53
C ALA A 208 23.19 -5.75 -3.28
N SER A 209 23.27 -4.94 -2.21
CA SER A 209 24.01 -5.29 -0.98
C SER A 209 23.11 -5.47 0.25
N VAL A 210 21.80 -5.52 0.08
CA VAL A 210 20.86 -5.72 1.20
C VAL A 210 20.89 -7.19 1.63
N ASP A 211 21.32 -7.45 2.85
CA ASP A 211 21.35 -8.78 3.48
C ASP A 211 20.27 -8.94 4.56
N ARG A 212 19.65 -7.85 4.98
CA ARG A 212 18.60 -7.86 6.01
C ARG A 212 17.61 -6.72 5.81
N VAL A 213 16.31 -7.00 6.03
CA VAL A 213 15.25 -5.98 6.08
C VAL A 213 14.46 -6.14 7.37
N ARG A 214 14.25 -5.02 8.04
CA ARG A 214 13.32 -4.91 9.18
C ARG A 214 12.31 -3.81 8.86
N ALA A 215 11.03 -4.10 8.96
CA ALA A 215 9.99 -3.14 8.65
C ALA A 215 8.71 -3.38 9.44
N ILE A 216 7.93 -2.33 9.68
CA ILE A 216 6.55 -2.39 10.11
C ILE A 216 5.69 -2.30 8.85
N VAL A 217 5.10 -3.42 8.45
CA VAL A 217 4.43 -3.53 7.15
C VAL A 217 2.92 -3.70 7.24
N ASN A 218 2.36 -3.75 8.46
CA ASN A 218 0.92 -3.86 8.68
C ASN A 218 0.43 -2.81 9.68
N GLY A 219 -0.46 -1.91 9.22
CA GLY A 219 -0.99 -0.79 10.00
C GLY A 219 -1.91 -1.24 11.12
N THR A 220 -2.79 -2.22 10.87
CA THR A 220 -3.75 -2.76 11.85
C THR A 220 -3.01 -3.36 13.05
N SER A 221 -2.05 -4.27 12.79
CA SER A 221 -1.25 -4.88 13.85
C SER A 221 -0.42 -3.84 14.61
N ASN A 222 0.11 -2.83 13.90
CA ASN A 222 0.84 -1.74 14.53
C ASN A 222 -0.04 -0.96 15.50
N TYR A 223 -1.24 -0.59 15.06
CA TYR A 223 -2.20 0.14 15.88
C TYR A 223 -2.57 -0.65 17.13
N LEU A 224 -2.97 -1.92 16.96
CA LEU A 224 -3.35 -2.80 18.07
C LEU A 224 -2.23 -2.98 19.10
N LEU A 225 -1.01 -3.26 18.66
CA LEU A 225 0.13 -3.41 19.57
C LEU A 225 0.48 -2.09 20.28
N THR A 226 0.22 -0.96 19.67
CA THR A 226 0.41 0.35 20.30
C THR A 226 -0.61 0.58 21.42
N LEU A 227 -1.89 0.24 21.19
CA LEU A 227 -2.92 0.32 22.22
C LEU A 227 -2.69 -0.67 23.36
N LEU A 228 -2.31 -1.91 23.02
CA LEU A 228 -2.01 -2.94 24.03
C LEU A 228 -0.81 -2.61 24.93
N ALA A 229 0.07 -1.71 24.50
CA ALA A 229 1.18 -1.25 25.33
C ALA A 229 0.72 -0.25 26.43
N GLU A 230 -0.51 0.24 26.38
CA GLU A 230 -1.07 1.12 27.43
C GLU A 230 -1.50 0.28 28.65
N PRO A 231 -1.27 0.78 29.88
CA PRO A 231 -1.64 0.06 31.10
C PRO A 231 -3.13 -0.26 31.15
N GLY A 232 -3.47 -1.53 31.37
CA GLY A 232 -4.85 -1.99 31.53
C GLY A 232 -5.61 -2.20 30.21
N ALA A 233 -4.96 -2.04 29.05
CA ALA A 233 -5.59 -2.32 27.77
C ALA A 233 -5.84 -3.82 27.58
N SER A 234 -7.01 -4.16 27.03
CA SER A 234 -7.32 -5.52 26.56
C SER A 234 -7.23 -5.62 25.05
N PHE A 235 -6.98 -6.84 24.55
CA PHE A 235 -6.94 -7.07 23.09
C PHE A 235 -8.29 -6.79 22.43
N ASP A 236 -9.39 -7.20 23.09
CA ASP A 236 -10.74 -7.05 22.55
C ASP A 236 -11.18 -5.58 22.49
N ASP A 237 -10.83 -4.78 23.50
CA ASP A 237 -11.12 -3.34 23.49
C ASP A 237 -10.32 -2.64 22.40
N ALA A 238 -9.02 -2.95 22.28
CA ALA A 238 -8.16 -2.39 21.25
C ALA A 238 -8.64 -2.75 19.84
N LEU A 239 -9.09 -3.99 19.63
CA LEU A 239 -9.65 -4.43 18.35
C LEU A 239 -10.97 -3.72 18.03
N SER A 240 -11.85 -3.60 19.01
CA SER A 240 -13.14 -2.90 18.87
C SER A 240 -12.93 -1.43 18.49
N GLU A 241 -11.97 -0.77 19.13
CA GLU A 241 -11.60 0.61 18.81
C GLU A 241 -11.01 0.71 17.40
N ALA A 242 -10.10 -0.19 17.02
CA ALA A 242 -9.52 -0.21 15.67
C ALA A 242 -10.58 -0.39 14.59
N GLN A 243 -11.58 -1.23 14.83
CA GLN A 243 -12.71 -1.43 13.91
C GLN A 243 -13.61 -0.19 13.84
N ALA A 244 -13.93 0.41 14.97
CA ALA A 244 -14.75 1.63 15.01
C ALA A 244 -14.09 2.81 14.27
N LEU A 245 -12.77 2.91 14.32
CA LEU A 245 -11.98 3.93 13.62
C LEU A 245 -11.65 3.56 12.16
N GLY A 246 -11.97 2.34 11.73
CA GLY A 246 -11.73 1.85 10.38
C GLY A 246 -10.28 1.44 10.10
N TYR A 247 -9.45 1.25 11.11
CA TYR A 247 -8.10 0.69 11.01
C TYR A 247 -8.11 -0.83 10.88
N ALA A 248 -9.15 -1.51 11.40
CA ALA A 248 -9.38 -2.92 11.22
C ALA A 248 -10.68 -3.16 10.44
N GLU A 249 -10.68 -4.16 9.56
CA GLU A 249 -11.90 -4.63 8.90
C GLU A 249 -12.73 -5.49 9.86
N PRO A 250 -14.03 -5.75 9.56
CA PRO A 250 -14.85 -6.65 10.39
C PRO A 250 -14.22 -8.04 10.58
N ASP A 251 -13.55 -8.56 9.55
CA ASP A 251 -12.69 -9.75 9.66
C ASP A 251 -11.21 -9.35 9.47
N PRO A 252 -10.48 -9.09 10.57
CA PRO A 252 -9.10 -8.67 10.54
C PRO A 252 -8.11 -9.85 10.56
N SER A 253 -8.57 -11.09 10.35
CA SER A 253 -7.76 -12.31 10.56
C SER A 253 -6.45 -12.29 9.79
N ARG A 254 -6.44 -11.81 8.53
CA ARG A 254 -5.20 -11.74 7.75
C ARG A 254 -4.13 -10.82 8.38
N ASP A 255 -4.57 -9.75 9.03
CA ASP A 255 -3.69 -8.82 9.73
C ASP A 255 -3.20 -9.43 11.04
N LEU A 256 -4.13 -9.98 11.84
CA LEU A 256 -3.86 -10.53 13.16
C LEU A 256 -3.02 -11.80 13.12
N ASP A 257 -3.17 -12.62 12.07
CA ASP A 257 -2.45 -13.87 11.90
C ASP A 257 -1.11 -13.69 11.14
N GLY A 258 -0.75 -12.44 10.77
CA GLY A 258 0.51 -12.10 10.13
C GLY A 258 0.56 -12.40 8.62
N LEU A 259 -0.53 -12.86 8.02
CA LEU A 259 -0.56 -13.27 6.61
C LEU A 259 -0.36 -12.08 5.65
N ASP A 260 -0.88 -10.88 5.98
CA ASP A 260 -0.62 -9.68 5.19
C ASP A 260 0.85 -9.27 5.22
N ALA A 261 1.48 -9.37 6.39
CA ALA A 261 2.90 -9.11 6.55
C ALA A 261 3.76 -10.12 5.78
N ALA A 262 3.38 -11.41 5.81
CA ALA A 262 4.04 -12.46 5.05
C ALA A 262 3.97 -12.21 3.52
N ASP A 263 2.81 -11.84 2.99
CA ASP A 263 2.65 -11.50 1.57
C ASP A 263 3.54 -10.30 1.16
N LYS A 264 3.65 -9.30 2.03
CA LYS A 264 4.55 -8.15 1.79
C LYS A 264 6.03 -8.53 1.84
N LEU A 265 6.39 -9.42 2.76
CA LEU A 265 7.78 -9.90 2.83
C LEU A 265 8.16 -10.67 1.56
N LEU A 266 7.30 -11.57 1.07
CA LEU A 266 7.55 -12.28 -0.20
C LEU A 266 7.74 -11.32 -1.38
N LEU A 267 6.97 -10.24 -1.42
CA LEU A 267 7.14 -9.19 -2.42
C LEU A 267 8.53 -8.54 -2.30
N LEU A 268 8.95 -8.21 -1.08
CA LEU A 268 10.24 -7.55 -0.82
C LEU A 268 11.42 -8.46 -1.16
N THR A 269 11.34 -9.76 -0.85
CA THR A 269 12.42 -10.72 -1.19
C THR A 269 12.64 -10.83 -2.69
N SER A 270 11.55 -10.84 -3.47
CA SER A 270 11.66 -10.79 -4.93
C SER A 270 12.34 -9.51 -5.42
N LEU A 271 12.00 -8.37 -4.80
CA LEU A 271 12.59 -7.08 -5.15
C LEU A 271 14.09 -7.00 -4.86
N PHE A 272 14.53 -7.57 -3.73
CA PHE A 272 15.94 -7.59 -3.36
C PHE A 272 16.77 -8.67 -4.07
N GLY A 273 16.15 -9.43 -4.97
CA GLY A 273 16.85 -10.48 -5.69
C GLY A 273 17.22 -11.70 -4.84
N TRP A 274 16.60 -11.86 -3.66
CA TRP A 274 16.84 -13.01 -2.77
C TRP A 274 16.19 -14.30 -3.24
N GLY A 275 15.69 -14.31 -4.46
CA GLY A 275 15.00 -15.44 -5.05
C GLY A 275 13.50 -15.45 -4.79
N ARG A 276 12.82 -16.45 -5.35
CA ARG A 276 11.39 -16.69 -5.11
C ARG A 276 11.25 -17.56 -3.87
N LEU A 277 10.84 -16.95 -2.78
CA LEU A 277 10.47 -17.69 -1.57
C LEU A 277 9.01 -18.09 -1.65
N SER A 278 8.67 -19.24 -1.11
CA SER A 278 7.28 -19.67 -0.94
C SER A 278 6.77 -19.31 0.46
N LYS A 279 5.45 -19.31 0.65
CA LYS A 279 4.85 -19.04 1.97
C LYS A 279 5.30 -20.07 3.02
N GLU A 280 5.53 -21.30 2.61
CA GLU A 280 5.95 -22.41 3.45
C GLU A 280 7.37 -22.23 3.96
N SER A 281 8.19 -21.41 3.31
CA SER A 281 9.55 -21.09 3.77
C SER A 281 9.59 -19.94 4.79
N LEU A 282 8.45 -19.31 5.10
CA LEU A 282 8.36 -18.25 6.08
C LEU A 282 7.93 -18.80 7.45
N ASP A 283 8.60 -18.29 8.50
CA ASP A 283 8.10 -18.42 9.86
C ASP A 283 7.15 -17.25 10.15
N VAL A 284 5.85 -17.55 10.24
CA VAL A 284 4.80 -16.53 10.40
C VAL A 284 4.15 -16.69 11.75
N SER A 285 4.21 -15.65 12.57
CA SER A 285 3.53 -15.60 13.85
C SER A 285 2.57 -14.40 13.88
N GLY A 286 1.31 -14.65 14.25
CA GLY A 286 0.30 -13.61 14.48
C GLY A 286 0.50 -12.91 15.81
N ILE A 287 -0.39 -11.93 16.09
CA ILE A 287 -0.34 -11.11 17.32
C ILE A 287 -1.45 -11.44 18.32
N ARG A 288 -2.34 -12.40 18.05
CA ARG A 288 -3.51 -12.72 18.91
C ARG A 288 -3.12 -13.16 20.32
N HIS A 289 -1.93 -13.73 20.48
CA HIS A 289 -1.42 -14.24 21.74
C HIS A 289 -0.57 -13.22 22.51
N VAL A 290 -0.32 -12.06 21.94
CA VAL A 290 0.51 -11.02 22.57
C VAL A 290 -0.28 -10.33 23.67
N THR A 291 0.31 -10.28 24.85
CA THR A 291 -0.26 -9.64 26.04
C THR A 291 0.41 -8.31 26.35
N ALA A 292 -0.22 -7.52 27.22
CA ALA A 292 0.38 -6.28 27.72
C ALA A 292 1.69 -6.54 28.47
N ASP A 293 1.77 -7.66 29.20
CA ASP A 293 2.99 -8.08 29.92
C ASP A 293 4.13 -8.42 28.95
N ASP A 294 3.84 -9.09 27.82
CA ASP A 294 4.82 -9.35 26.78
C ASP A 294 5.38 -8.05 26.20
N LEU A 295 4.52 -7.06 25.97
CA LEU A 295 4.94 -5.76 25.46
C LEU A 295 5.74 -4.96 26.48
N ALA A 296 5.37 -5.03 27.76
CA ALA A 296 6.10 -4.39 28.84
C ALA A 296 7.49 -4.99 29.03
N ALA A 297 7.62 -6.30 28.84
CA ALA A 297 8.90 -7.01 28.92
C ALA A 297 9.80 -6.83 27.68
N ALA A 298 9.23 -6.50 26.53
CA ALA A 298 9.93 -6.41 25.24
C ALA A 298 11.16 -5.47 25.26
N PRO A 299 11.11 -4.26 25.85
CA PRO A 299 12.27 -3.36 25.90
C PRO A 299 13.47 -3.93 26.66
N SER A 300 13.22 -4.70 27.72
CA SER A 300 14.28 -5.28 28.56
C SER A 300 15.04 -6.43 27.89
N VAL A 301 14.44 -7.04 26.86
CA VAL A 301 15.01 -8.18 26.12
C VAL A 301 15.53 -7.75 24.74
N GLY A 302 15.38 -6.46 24.35
CA GLY A 302 15.75 -5.97 23.02
C GLY A 302 14.92 -6.58 21.89
N ARG A 303 13.72 -7.10 22.20
CA ARG A 303 12.83 -7.74 21.22
C ARG A 303 11.70 -6.81 20.85
N PHE A 304 11.57 -6.52 19.56
CA PHE A 304 10.34 -5.97 19.02
C PHE A 304 9.49 -7.13 18.49
N TYR A 305 8.24 -7.25 18.99
CA TYR A 305 7.30 -8.29 18.56
C TYR A 305 6.76 -7.98 17.17
N ARG A 306 7.58 -8.13 16.12
CA ARG A 306 7.17 -8.09 14.71
C ARG A 306 8.19 -8.82 13.88
N ARG A 307 8.15 -10.14 13.95
CA ARG A 307 9.15 -10.96 13.28
C ARG A 307 8.47 -11.81 12.21
N VAL A 308 8.71 -11.45 10.95
CA VAL A 308 8.75 -12.45 9.89
C VAL A 308 10.23 -12.76 9.71
N ALA A 309 10.67 -13.94 10.08
CA ALA A 309 12.04 -14.38 9.94
C ALA A 309 12.14 -15.33 8.75
N LEU A 310 13.15 -15.12 7.90
CA LEU A 310 13.61 -16.14 6.97
C LEU A 310 14.34 -17.21 7.79
N ARG A 311 14.00 -18.48 7.59
CA ARG A 311 14.82 -19.59 8.04
C ARG A 311 16.02 -19.66 7.12
N ASP A 312 17.21 -19.56 7.69
CA ASP A 312 18.44 -19.94 6.99
C ASP A 312 18.32 -21.43 6.62
N GLY A 313 18.41 -21.72 5.32
CA GLY A 313 18.42 -23.07 4.78
C GLY A 313 19.76 -23.76 5.02
#